data_022cbc5fc7661cee7f01cb61be6e6452
#
_entry.id   022cbc5fc7661cee7f01cb61be6e6452
#
_cell.length_a   1.000
_cell.length_b   1.000
_cell.length_c   1.000
_cell.angle_alpha   90.00
_cell.angle_beta   90.00
_cell.angle_gamma   90.00
#
_symmetry.space_group_name_H-M   'P 1'
#
loop_
_entity.id
_entity.type
_entity.pdbx_description
1 polymer ?
#
loop_
_entity_poly.entity_id
_entity_poly.type
_entity_poly.pdbx_seq_one_letter_code
_entity_poly.pdbx_strand_id
1 'polypeptide(L)'
;MPRETELLAAVDVYFRALHACDVTLLDSVFHPASSLFDVDESTVVVDPYPAWRSVVEARTSPASVNQVRSEEIVSVTWLSDSAASVHVRLQVLDSMFVDHLSFVDGPDGWQIVAKVWHLESTL
;
A
#
# COMPACT_ATOMS: atom_id res chain seq x y z
N MET A 1 8.80 3.02 -20.59
CA MET A 1 8.50 4.44 -20.30
C MET A 1 8.93 4.78 -18.90
N PRO A 2 9.60 5.91 -18.69
CA PRO A 2 10.06 6.30 -17.35
C PRO A 2 8.94 6.33 -16.30
N ARG A 3 7.76 6.86 -16.63
CA ARG A 3 6.65 6.95 -15.69
C ARG A 3 6.18 5.58 -15.19
N GLU A 4 6.13 4.59 -16.06
CA GLU A 4 5.74 3.23 -15.67
C GLU A 4 6.79 2.60 -14.76
N THR A 5 8.05 2.72 -15.13
CA THR A 5 9.16 2.23 -14.32
C THR A 5 9.18 2.89 -12.94
N GLU A 6 8.98 4.20 -12.88
CA GLU A 6 8.95 4.95 -11.63
C GLU A 6 7.74 4.56 -10.76
N LEU A 7 6.57 4.37 -11.37
CA LEU A 7 5.39 3.92 -10.64
C LEU A 7 5.60 2.53 -10.06
N LEU A 8 6.12 1.59 -10.86
CA LEU A 8 6.37 0.23 -10.37
C LEU A 8 7.44 0.21 -9.28
N ALA A 9 8.42 1.10 -9.34
CA ALA A 9 9.40 1.26 -8.26
C ALA A 9 8.72 1.74 -6.96
N ALA A 10 7.75 2.66 -7.06
CA ALA A 10 6.98 3.11 -5.90
C ALA A 10 6.12 1.99 -5.31
N VAL A 11 5.52 1.16 -6.16
CA VAL A 11 4.75 -0.02 -5.71
C VAL A 11 5.66 -0.99 -4.97
N ASP A 12 6.88 -1.21 -5.46
CA ASP A 12 7.85 -2.08 -4.76
C ASP A 12 8.26 -1.50 -3.40
N VAL A 13 8.42 -0.20 -3.29
CA VAL A 13 8.67 0.46 -1.99
C VAL A 13 7.53 0.16 -1.03
N TYR A 14 6.28 0.26 -1.48
CA TYR A 14 5.10 -0.09 -0.70
C TYR A 14 5.18 -1.53 -0.17
N PHE A 15 5.46 -2.48 -1.06
CA PHE A 15 5.58 -3.90 -0.66
C PHE A 15 6.69 -4.11 0.36
N ARG A 16 7.88 -3.53 0.12
CA ARG A 16 9.01 -3.66 1.04
C ARG A 16 8.71 -3.04 2.40
N ALA A 17 8.04 -1.89 2.40
CA ALA A 17 7.67 -1.20 3.63
C ALA A 17 6.76 -2.06 4.51
N LEU A 18 5.75 -2.71 3.90
CA LEU A 18 4.83 -3.57 4.64
C LEU A 18 5.49 -4.87 5.10
N HIS A 19 6.36 -5.45 4.28
CA HIS A 19 7.06 -6.68 4.64
C HIS A 19 7.99 -6.47 5.85
N ALA A 20 8.65 -5.33 5.92
CA ALA A 20 9.58 -4.99 7.00
C ALA A 20 8.93 -4.17 8.12
N CYS A 21 7.69 -3.72 7.96
CA CYS A 21 7.05 -2.71 8.82
C CYS A 21 7.95 -1.49 8.99
N ASP A 22 8.55 -1.04 7.89
CA ASP A 22 9.47 0.09 7.85
C ASP A 22 8.71 1.37 7.56
N VAL A 23 8.43 2.16 8.59
CA VAL A 23 7.63 3.37 8.45
C VAL A 23 8.37 4.51 7.74
N THR A 24 9.71 4.48 7.70
CA THR A 24 10.48 5.44 6.91
C THR A 24 10.25 5.21 5.42
N LEU A 25 10.27 3.95 4.97
CA LEU A 25 9.90 3.61 3.60
C LEU A 25 8.44 3.95 3.33
N LEU A 26 7.56 3.66 4.28
CA LEU A 26 6.12 3.94 4.15
C LEU A 26 5.88 5.44 3.94
N ASP A 27 6.57 6.28 4.71
CA ASP A 27 6.47 7.75 4.59
C ASP A 27 6.94 8.24 3.21
N SER A 28 7.85 7.51 2.56
CA SER A 28 8.35 7.92 1.23
C SER A 28 7.34 7.66 0.12
N VAL A 29 6.36 6.78 0.33
CA VAL A 29 5.41 6.36 -0.70
C VAL A 29 3.97 6.77 -0.39
N PHE A 30 3.66 7.20 0.82
CA PHE A 30 2.34 7.73 1.19
C PHE A 30 2.38 9.24 1.32
N HIS A 31 1.43 9.90 0.70
CA HIS A 31 1.21 11.31 0.96
C HIS A 31 0.74 11.48 2.42
N PRO A 32 1.23 12.47 3.17
CA PRO A 32 0.85 12.62 4.58
C PRO A 32 -0.63 12.88 4.83
N ALA A 33 -1.36 13.41 3.84
CA ALA A 33 -2.80 13.63 3.93
C ALA A 33 -3.64 12.48 3.36
N SER A 34 -3.01 11.35 3.01
CA SER A 34 -3.73 10.19 2.49
C SER A 34 -4.60 9.53 3.56
N SER A 35 -5.59 8.76 3.11
CA SER A 35 -6.45 7.97 3.98
C SER A 35 -6.65 6.59 3.41
N LEU A 36 -6.94 5.64 4.32
CA LEU A 36 -7.25 4.27 3.99
C LEU A 36 -8.72 4.01 4.29
N PHE A 37 -9.35 3.20 3.46
CA PHE A 37 -10.79 2.92 3.53
C PHE A 37 -11.04 1.44 3.51
N ASP A 38 -12.00 1.01 4.32
CA ASP A 38 -12.52 -0.35 4.34
C ASP A 38 -14.00 -0.30 4.71
N VAL A 39 -14.68 -1.43 4.57
CA VAL A 39 -16.05 -1.60 5.07
C VAL A 39 -16.04 -2.73 6.09
N ASP A 40 -16.47 -2.43 7.30
CA ASP A 40 -16.59 -3.38 8.39
C ASP A 40 -18.02 -3.32 8.94
N GLU A 41 -18.71 -4.46 8.91
CA GLU A 41 -20.11 -4.58 9.35
C GLU A 41 -21.00 -3.48 8.75
N SER A 42 -20.90 -3.26 7.45
CA SER A 42 -21.64 -2.25 6.68
C SER A 42 -21.28 -0.80 7.02
N THR A 43 -20.26 -0.57 7.82
CA THR A 43 -19.77 0.76 8.18
C THR A 43 -18.49 1.07 7.41
N VAL A 44 -18.44 2.25 6.80
CA VAL A 44 -17.20 2.71 6.16
C VAL A 44 -16.22 3.13 7.24
N VAL A 45 -15.08 2.46 7.28
CA VAL A 45 -13.97 2.79 8.17
C VAL A 45 -12.97 3.65 7.42
N VAL A 46 -12.59 4.77 8.02
CA VAL A 46 -11.59 5.68 7.45
C VAL A 46 -10.44 5.81 8.43
N ASP A 47 -9.25 5.43 7.97
CA ASP A 47 -8.02 5.59 8.74
C ASP A 47 -7.13 6.63 8.06
N PRO A 48 -6.95 7.81 8.67
CA PRO A 48 -5.91 8.74 8.21
C PRO A 48 -4.54 8.04 8.25
N TYR A 49 -3.68 8.36 7.28
CA TYR A 49 -2.37 7.72 7.19
C TYR A 49 -1.59 7.71 8.51
N PRO A 50 -1.48 8.84 9.28
CA PRO A 50 -0.73 8.81 10.53
C PRO A 50 -1.21 7.78 11.54
N ALA A 51 -2.52 7.54 11.61
CA ALA A 51 -3.08 6.54 12.51
C ALA A 51 -2.71 5.12 12.07
N TRP A 52 -2.82 4.82 10.76
CA TRP A 52 -2.44 3.51 10.24
C TRP A 52 -0.92 3.30 10.29
N ARG A 53 -0.13 4.34 10.06
CA ARG A 53 1.33 4.29 10.21
C ARG A 53 1.73 3.77 11.59
N SER A 54 1.07 4.24 12.63
CA SER A 54 1.32 3.78 14.00
C SER A 54 0.98 2.30 14.19
N VAL A 55 -0.07 1.81 13.54
CA VAL A 55 -0.44 0.39 13.55
C VAL A 55 0.66 -0.45 12.90
N VAL A 56 1.15 -0.03 11.73
CA VAL A 56 2.23 -0.73 11.03
C VAL A 56 3.51 -0.77 11.87
N GLU A 57 3.85 0.36 12.47
CA GLU A 57 5.06 0.46 13.30
C GLU A 57 5.03 -0.49 14.49
N ALA A 58 3.86 -0.70 15.08
CA ALA A 58 3.70 -1.49 16.30
C ALA A 58 3.53 -2.99 16.05
N ARG A 59 3.21 -3.40 14.82
CA ARG A 59 2.92 -4.83 14.55
C ARG A 59 4.19 -5.63 14.23
N THR A 60 4.09 -6.96 14.42
CA THR A 60 5.15 -7.88 14.04
C THR A 60 5.31 -7.87 12.52
N SER A 61 6.52 -7.65 12.03
CA SER A 61 6.78 -7.66 10.58
C SER A 61 6.91 -9.08 10.05
N PRO A 62 6.42 -9.36 8.84
CA PRO A 62 6.68 -10.63 8.17
C PRO A 62 8.17 -10.94 8.07
N ALA A 63 9.01 -9.93 7.79
CA ALA A 63 10.46 -10.10 7.69
C ALA A 63 11.08 -10.60 8.99
N SER A 64 10.58 -10.15 10.15
CA SER A 64 11.12 -10.54 11.46
C SER A 64 10.87 -12.00 11.82
N VAL A 65 9.93 -12.65 11.13
CA VAL A 65 9.63 -14.08 11.30
C VAL A 65 10.03 -14.89 10.07
N ASN A 66 10.91 -14.34 9.25
CA ASN A 66 11.46 -14.99 8.05
C ASN A 66 10.40 -15.40 7.02
N GLN A 67 9.27 -14.67 6.95
CA GLN A 67 8.27 -14.92 5.94
C GLN A 67 8.80 -14.52 4.55
N VAL A 68 8.64 -15.41 3.58
CA VAL A 68 8.98 -15.10 2.20
C VAL A 68 7.98 -14.06 1.67
N ARG A 69 8.48 -13.05 0.95
CA ARG A 69 7.61 -12.05 0.31
C ARG A 69 6.65 -12.75 -0.64
N SER A 70 5.37 -12.40 -0.55
CA SER A 70 4.32 -12.90 -1.44
C SER A 70 3.41 -11.74 -1.80
N GLU A 71 3.63 -11.19 -2.99
CA GLU A 71 2.87 -10.06 -3.49
C GLU A 71 2.81 -10.09 -5.01
N GLU A 72 1.75 -9.50 -5.57
CA GLU A 72 1.61 -9.36 -7.01
C GLU A 72 0.91 -8.06 -7.36
N ILE A 73 1.26 -7.50 -8.51
CA ILE A 73 0.53 -6.41 -9.14
C ILE A 73 -0.47 -7.05 -10.09
N VAL A 74 -1.77 -6.91 -9.78
CA VAL A 74 -2.83 -7.50 -10.58
C VAL A 74 -3.10 -6.66 -11.83
N SER A 75 -3.17 -5.33 -11.66
CA SER A 75 -3.42 -4.42 -12.79
C SER A 75 -3.01 -3.00 -12.47
N VAL A 76 -2.74 -2.24 -13.52
CA VAL A 76 -2.47 -0.80 -13.45
C VAL A 76 -3.42 -0.11 -14.43
N THR A 77 -4.12 0.89 -13.95
CA THR A 77 -5.02 1.70 -14.76
C THR A 77 -4.56 3.16 -14.71
N TRP A 78 -4.14 3.69 -15.85
CA TRP A 78 -3.69 5.06 -15.97
C TRP A 78 -4.87 6.01 -16.13
N LEU A 79 -4.92 7.04 -15.29
CA LEU A 79 -5.87 8.14 -15.44
C LEU A 79 -5.26 9.25 -16.33
N SER A 80 -3.97 9.51 -16.13
CA SER A 80 -3.19 10.50 -16.86
C SER A 80 -1.71 10.12 -16.76
N ASP A 81 -0.81 10.97 -17.26
CA ASP A 81 0.63 10.76 -17.10
C ASP A 81 1.10 10.91 -15.65
N SER A 82 0.26 11.48 -14.78
CA SER A 82 0.61 11.76 -13.38
C SER A 82 -0.38 11.18 -12.36
N ALA A 83 -1.26 10.29 -12.79
CA ALA A 83 -2.18 9.61 -11.87
C ALA A 83 -2.50 8.21 -12.37
N ALA A 84 -2.52 7.24 -11.46
CA ALA A 84 -2.82 5.86 -11.79
C ALA A 84 -3.44 5.15 -10.59
N SER A 85 -4.24 4.13 -10.87
CA SER A 85 -4.75 3.20 -9.86
C SER A 85 -4.02 1.87 -10.04
N VAL A 86 -3.51 1.30 -8.95
CA VAL A 86 -2.80 0.02 -8.97
C VAL A 86 -3.54 -0.95 -8.06
N HIS A 87 -3.94 -2.09 -8.64
CA HIS A 87 -4.56 -3.17 -7.90
C HIS A 87 -3.48 -4.19 -7.54
N VAL A 88 -3.31 -4.49 -6.24
CA VAL A 88 -2.29 -5.40 -5.75
C VAL A 88 -2.88 -6.44 -4.81
N ARG A 89 -2.20 -7.57 -4.68
CA ARG A 89 -2.46 -8.58 -3.64
C ARG A 89 -1.17 -8.82 -2.89
N LEU A 90 -1.25 -8.98 -1.57
CA LEU A 90 -0.07 -9.25 -0.76
C LEU A 90 -0.43 -10.04 0.50
N GLN A 91 0.53 -10.83 0.97
CA GLN A 91 0.43 -11.55 2.23
C GLN A 91 1.15 -10.78 3.34
N VAL A 92 0.47 -10.61 4.46
CA VAL A 92 1.06 -10.09 5.69
C VAL A 92 0.74 -11.10 6.79
N LEU A 93 1.75 -11.83 7.25
CA LEU A 93 1.58 -12.94 8.17
C LEU A 93 0.56 -13.94 7.62
N ASP A 94 -0.53 -14.22 8.35
CA ASP A 94 -1.56 -15.17 7.92
C ASP A 94 -2.67 -14.55 7.08
N SER A 95 -2.55 -13.28 6.73
CA SER A 95 -3.60 -12.53 6.04
C SER A 95 -3.23 -12.25 4.59
N MET A 96 -4.18 -12.52 3.69
CA MET A 96 -4.08 -12.12 2.28
C MET A 96 -4.94 -10.88 2.08
N PHE A 97 -4.32 -9.81 1.62
CA PHE A 97 -5.00 -8.56 1.34
C PHE A 97 -5.04 -8.27 -0.14
N VAL A 98 -6.11 -7.63 -0.57
CA VAL A 98 -6.21 -6.97 -1.87
C VAL A 98 -6.37 -5.47 -1.63
N ASP A 99 -5.61 -4.68 -2.37
CA ASP A 99 -5.59 -3.23 -2.22
C ASP A 99 -5.80 -2.57 -3.57
N HIS A 100 -6.59 -1.49 -3.57
CA HIS A 100 -6.62 -0.52 -4.65
C HIS A 100 -5.87 0.71 -4.18
N LEU A 101 -4.76 1.01 -4.83
CA LEU A 101 -3.89 2.12 -4.47
C LEU A 101 -4.04 3.23 -5.51
N SER A 102 -4.47 4.41 -5.05
CA SER A 102 -4.53 5.59 -5.92
C SER A 102 -3.22 6.35 -5.78
N PHE A 103 -2.46 6.42 -6.88
CA PHE A 103 -1.17 7.09 -6.94
C PHE A 103 -1.27 8.38 -7.71
N VAL A 104 -0.53 9.38 -7.26
CA VAL A 104 -0.28 10.62 -8.02
C VAL A 104 1.21 10.91 -8.04
N ASP A 105 1.69 11.50 -9.16
CA ASP A 105 3.07 11.92 -9.32
C ASP A 105 3.13 13.44 -9.15
N GLY A 106 3.64 13.86 -8.02
CA GLY A 106 3.79 15.26 -7.65
C GLY A 106 5.25 15.64 -7.44
N PRO A 107 5.51 16.77 -6.73
CA PRO A 107 6.88 17.24 -6.49
C PRO A 107 7.78 16.23 -5.77
N ASP A 108 7.20 15.36 -4.95
CA ASP A 108 7.93 14.36 -4.19
C ASP A 108 7.89 12.97 -4.85
N GLY A 109 7.55 12.91 -6.14
CA GLY A 109 7.44 11.67 -6.90
C GLY A 109 6.08 11.00 -6.75
N TRP A 110 6.02 9.70 -7.06
CA TRP A 110 4.79 8.92 -6.97
C TRP A 110 4.44 8.64 -5.51
N GLN A 111 3.23 9.07 -5.10
CA GLN A 111 2.74 8.84 -3.74
C GLN A 111 1.31 8.33 -3.76
N ILE A 112 1.00 7.45 -2.82
CA ILE A 112 -0.36 6.96 -2.60
C ILE A 112 -1.14 8.06 -1.87
N VAL A 113 -2.31 8.43 -2.42
CA VAL A 113 -3.21 9.43 -1.82
C VAL A 113 -4.45 8.80 -1.23
N ALA A 114 -4.82 7.58 -1.66
CA ALA A 114 -5.92 6.81 -1.08
C ALA A 114 -5.65 5.33 -1.27
N LYS A 115 -6.05 4.54 -0.28
CA LYS A 115 -5.98 3.09 -0.33
C LYS A 115 -7.34 2.54 0.08
N VAL A 116 -7.95 1.72 -0.79
CA VAL A 116 -9.10 0.91 -0.42
C VAL A 116 -8.60 -0.53 -0.32
N TRP A 117 -8.80 -1.16 0.82
CA TRP A 117 -8.25 -2.48 1.09
C TRP A 117 -9.33 -3.46 1.54
N HIS A 118 -9.04 -4.73 1.38
CA HIS A 118 -9.94 -5.80 1.78
C HIS A 118 -9.12 -7.00 2.24
N LEU A 119 -9.52 -7.59 3.37
CA LEU A 119 -8.98 -8.87 3.81
C LEU A 119 -9.66 -9.97 2.98
N GLU A 120 -8.92 -10.55 2.03
CA GLU A 120 -9.48 -11.56 1.12
C GLU A 120 -9.64 -12.91 1.82
N SER A 121 -8.62 -13.31 2.59
CA SER A 121 -8.64 -14.59 3.30
C SER A 121 -7.61 -14.61 4.43
N THR A 122 -7.84 -15.49 5.38
CA THR A 122 -6.88 -15.82 6.44
C THR A 122 -6.38 -17.24 6.19
N LEU A 123 -5.09 -17.42 6.19
CA LEU A 123 -4.42 -18.70 5.91
C LEU A 123 -4.26 -19.56 7.19
#